data_81fe2489ab951aee177c1adadf723615
#
_entry.id   81fe2489ab951aee177c1adadf723615
#
_cell.length_a   1.000
_cell.length_b   1.000
_cell.length_c   1.000
_cell.angle_alpha   90.00
_cell.angle_beta   90.00
_cell.angle_gamma   90.00
#
_symmetry.space_group_name_H-M   'P 1'
#
loop_
_entity.id
_entity.type
_entity.pdbx_description
1 polymer ?
#
loop_
_entity_poly.entity_id
_entity_poly.type
_entity_poly.pdbx_seq_one_letter_code
_entity_poly.pdbx_strand_id
1 'polypeptide(L)'
;MNKSQFIEAISLRIGEKHSTTLSYVNAALSIISETVKNGDVVVLDDFGKFYLKKISKKTVKKANSDEQVIVPEHMKVSFTPYRNIMIFSDKYRS
;
A
#
# COMPACT_ATOMS: atom_id res chain seq x y z
N MET A 1 13.74 -0.57 -3.78
CA MET A 1 13.39 -1.95 -4.18
C MET A 1 12.14 -1.92 -5.02
N ASN A 2 12.19 -2.46 -6.22
CA ASN A 2 11.02 -2.58 -7.08
C ASN A 2 10.37 -3.96 -6.91
N LYS A 3 9.28 -4.21 -7.65
CA LYS A 3 8.54 -5.47 -7.55
C LYS A 3 9.41 -6.67 -7.90
N SER A 4 10.23 -6.57 -8.94
CA SER A 4 11.10 -7.66 -9.37
C SER A 4 12.12 -8.01 -8.28
N GLN A 5 12.73 -7.02 -7.67
CA GLN A 5 13.68 -7.20 -6.57
C GLN A 5 13.00 -7.76 -5.32
N PHE A 6 11.77 -7.31 -5.06
CA PHE A 6 10.97 -7.83 -3.95
C PHE A 6 10.69 -9.32 -4.12
N ILE A 7 10.26 -9.72 -5.33
CA ILE A 7 10.00 -11.13 -5.65
C ILE A 7 11.27 -11.96 -5.56
N GLU A 8 12.38 -11.44 -6.04
CA GLU A 8 13.67 -12.12 -5.94
C GLU A 8 14.05 -12.37 -4.49
N ALA A 9 13.91 -11.38 -3.64
CA ALA A 9 14.20 -11.51 -2.21
C ALA A 9 13.33 -12.60 -1.55
N ILE A 10 12.06 -12.66 -1.92
CA ILE A 10 11.15 -13.68 -1.39
C ILE A 10 11.57 -15.06 -1.89
N SER A 11 11.84 -15.19 -3.21
CA SER A 11 12.20 -16.48 -3.80
C SER A 11 13.46 -17.05 -3.15
N LEU A 12 14.43 -16.22 -2.86
CA LEU A 12 15.65 -16.64 -2.16
C LEU A 12 15.34 -17.09 -0.73
N ARG A 13 14.47 -16.38 -0.04
CA ARG A 13 14.14 -16.69 1.37
C ARG A 13 13.39 -18.00 1.51
N ILE A 14 12.46 -18.29 0.59
CA ILE A 14 11.61 -19.50 0.67
C ILE A 14 12.17 -20.66 -0.15
N GLY A 15 13.23 -20.44 -0.94
CA GLY A 15 13.82 -21.48 -1.76
C GLY A 15 12.96 -21.89 -2.95
N GLU A 16 12.20 -20.95 -3.53
CA GLU A 16 11.33 -21.21 -4.65
C GLU A 16 11.83 -20.53 -5.92
N LYS A 17 11.32 -20.99 -7.07
CA LYS A 17 11.61 -20.35 -8.36
C LYS A 17 10.99 -18.97 -8.40
N HIS A 18 11.61 -18.05 -9.12
CA HIS A 18 11.09 -16.70 -9.31
C HIS A 18 9.66 -16.72 -9.90
N SER A 19 9.41 -17.56 -10.90
CA SER A 19 8.08 -17.64 -11.54
C SER A 19 6.99 -18.11 -10.57
N THR A 20 7.30 -19.08 -9.71
CA THR A 20 6.37 -19.57 -8.69
C THR A 20 6.09 -18.48 -7.66
N THR A 21 7.13 -17.81 -7.22
CA THR A 21 7.03 -16.70 -6.25
C THR A 21 6.21 -15.56 -6.83
N LEU A 22 6.42 -15.23 -8.10
CA LEU A 22 5.65 -14.19 -8.79
C LEU A 22 4.15 -14.50 -8.74
N SER A 23 3.76 -15.76 -9.01
CA SER A 23 2.36 -16.18 -8.95
C SER A 23 1.77 -15.98 -7.56
N TYR A 24 2.51 -16.36 -6.53
CA TYR A 24 2.04 -16.20 -5.14
C TYR A 24 1.90 -14.74 -4.75
N VAL A 25 2.87 -13.91 -5.09
CA VAL A 25 2.83 -12.48 -4.78
C VAL A 25 1.68 -11.81 -5.52
N ASN A 26 1.50 -12.12 -6.80
CA ASN A 26 0.39 -11.55 -7.57
C ASN A 26 -0.96 -11.96 -7.02
N ALA A 27 -1.11 -13.22 -6.59
CA ALA A 27 -2.34 -13.68 -5.95
C ALA A 27 -2.62 -12.90 -4.67
N ALA A 28 -1.61 -12.72 -3.83
CA ALA A 28 -1.76 -11.97 -2.58
C ALA A 28 -2.18 -10.52 -2.85
N LEU A 29 -1.52 -9.85 -3.78
CA LEU A 29 -1.83 -8.47 -4.11
C LEU A 29 -3.24 -8.34 -4.70
N SER A 30 -3.66 -9.29 -5.55
CA SER A 30 -4.99 -9.29 -6.14
C SER A 30 -6.06 -9.48 -5.07
N ILE A 31 -5.86 -10.39 -4.13
CA ILE A 31 -6.82 -10.64 -3.05
C ILE A 31 -6.98 -9.39 -2.18
N ILE A 32 -5.88 -8.74 -1.83
CA ILE A 32 -5.94 -7.49 -1.07
C ILE A 32 -6.76 -6.45 -1.83
N SER A 33 -6.42 -6.24 -3.09
CA SER A 33 -7.08 -5.24 -3.94
C SER A 33 -8.58 -5.50 -4.10
N GLU A 34 -8.95 -6.74 -4.43
CA GLU A 34 -10.34 -7.13 -4.65
C GLU A 34 -11.17 -7.02 -3.37
N THR A 35 -10.63 -7.49 -2.26
CA THR A 35 -11.30 -7.47 -0.97
C THR A 35 -11.59 -6.04 -0.52
N VAL A 36 -10.59 -5.17 -0.64
CA VAL A 36 -10.73 -3.78 -0.23
C VAL A 36 -11.68 -3.02 -1.14
N LYS A 37 -11.63 -3.27 -2.46
CA LYS A 37 -12.55 -2.63 -3.40
C LYS A 37 -14.00 -2.98 -3.14
N ASN A 38 -14.26 -4.16 -2.57
CA ASN A 38 -15.61 -4.59 -2.19
C ASN A 38 -16.05 -4.02 -0.84
N GLY A 39 -15.26 -3.16 -0.24
CA GLY A 39 -15.61 -2.49 1.00
C GLY A 39 -15.20 -3.25 2.25
N ASP A 40 -14.48 -4.34 2.12
CA ASP A 40 -14.00 -5.11 3.26
C ASP A 40 -12.57 -4.70 3.64
N VAL A 41 -12.13 -5.16 4.78
CA VAL A 41 -10.81 -4.82 5.33
C VAL A 41 -9.93 -6.07 5.33
N VAL A 42 -8.68 -5.91 4.92
CA VAL A 42 -7.69 -6.98 5.03
C VAL A 42 -6.79 -6.67 6.22
N VAL A 43 -6.84 -7.52 7.23
CA VAL A 43 -6.02 -7.38 8.43
C VAL A 43 -4.93 -8.42 8.40
N LEU A 44 -3.68 -7.97 8.40
CA LEU A 44 -2.51 -8.85 8.44
C LEU A 44 -1.84 -8.67 9.80
N ASP A 45 -1.94 -9.70 10.62
CA ASP A 45 -1.40 -9.67 11.97
C ASP A 45 0.08 -9.31 11.95
N ASP A 46 0.49 -8.50 12.90
CA ASP A 46 1.87 -8.03 13.04
C ASP A 46 2.37 -7.19 11.85
N PHE A 47 1.48 -6.71 11.01
CA PHE A 47 1.85 -5.88 9.87
C PHE A 47 0.98 -4.63 9.77
N GLY A 48 -0.30 -4.79 9.47
CA GLY A 48 -1.20 -3.65 9.33
C GLY A 48 -2.51 -4.03 8.70
N LYS A 49 -3.28 -3.03 8.30
CA LYS A 49 -4.56 -3.24 7.66
C LYS A 49 -4.70 -2.40 6.40
N PHE A 50 -5.38 -3.00 5.41
CA PHE A 50 -5.74 -2.33 4.16
C PHE A 50 -7.24 -2.09 4.15
N TYR A 51 -7.66 -0.91 3.72
CA TYR A 51 -9.08 -0.51 3.73
C TYR A 51 -9.33 0.58 2.70
N LEU A 52 -10.60 0.85 2.41
CA LEU A 52 -10.98 1.99 1.58
C LEU A 52 -11.07 3.24 2.45
N LYS A 53 -10.46 4.29 1.97
CA LYS A 53 -10.53 5.60 2.59
C LYS A 53 -11.22 6.58 1.63
N LYS A 54 -12.21 7.31 2.14
CA LYS A 54 -12.88 8.35 1.39
C LYS A 54 -12.02 9.61 1.36
N ILE A 55 -11.77 10.10 0.17
CA ILE A 55 -11.06 11.36 -0.04
C ILE A 55 -12.06 12.38 -0.51
N SER A 56 -12.28 13.41 0.31
CA SER A 56 -13.24 14.45 0.01
C SER A 56 -12.78 15.30 -1.16
N LYS A 57 -13.76 15.86 -1.89
CA LYS A 57 -13.51 16.83 -2.95
C LYS A 57 -12.64 17.96 -2.42
N LYS A 58 -11.64 18.35 -3.16
CA LYS A 58 -10.79 19.47 -2.81
C LYS A 58 -10.33 20.21 -4.05
N THR A 59 -9.96 21.47 -3.85
CA THR A 59 -9.37 22.30 -4.90
C THR A 59 -7.89 22.45 -4.60
N VAL A 60 -7.07 22.15 -5.59
CA VAL A 60 -5.62 22.29 -5.47
C VAL A 60 -5.12 23.25 -6.54
N LYS A 61 -4.12 24.03 -6.19
CA LYS A 61 -3.49 24.95 -7.13
C LYS A 61 -2.47 24.18 -7.95
N LYS A 62 -2.54 24.36 -9.27
CA LYS A 62 -1.59 23.72 -10.17
C LYS A 62 -0.21 24.35 -10.00
N ALA A 63 0.83 23.53 -10.00
CA ALA A 63 2.20 24.00 -9.83
C ALA A 63 2.58 25.02 -10.90
N ASN A 64 3.21 26.12 -10.47
CA ASN A 64 3.69 27.19 -11.35
C ASN A 64 2.59 27.88 -12.16
N SER A 65 1.34 27.85 -11.66
CA SER A 65 0.21 28.46 -12.33
C SER A 65 -0.80 28.95 -11.28
N ASP A 66 -1.61 29.93 -11.66
CA ASP A 66 -2.75 30.35 -10.85
C ASP A 66 -3.98 29.50 -11.12
N GLU A 67 -3.87 28.55 -12.05
CA GLU A 67 -4.94 27.65 -12.39
C GLU A 67 -5.23 26.69 -11.25
N GLN A 68 -6.51 26.55 -10.92
CA GLN A 68 -6.96 25.63 -9.88
C GLN A 68 -7.55 24.37 -10.51
N VAL A 69 -7.23 23.23 -9.91
CA VAL A 69 -7.76 21.94 -10.34
C VAL A 69 -8.64 21.38 -9.24
N ILE A 70 -9.83 20.94 -9.61
CA ILE A 70 -10.76 20.30 -8.67
C ILE A 70 -10.50 18.81 -8.68
N VAL A 71 -10.11 18.27 -7.51
CA VAL A 71 -9.99 16.83 -7.33
C VAL A 71 -11.33 16.34 -6.79
N PRO A 72 -12.07 15.52 -7.55
CA PRO A 72 -13.38 15.05 -7.10
C PRO A 72 -13.26 14.09 -5.93
N GLU A 73 -14.37 13.96 -5.21
CA GLU A 73 -14.47 12.95 -4.16
C GLU A 73 -14.23 11.56 -4.74
N HIS A 74 -13.43 10.76 -4.06
CA HIS A 74 -13.12 9.41 -4.52
C HIS A 74 -12.73 8.53 -3.34
N MET A 75 -12.71 7.23 -3.60
CA MET A 75 -12.22 6.24 -2.64
C MET A 75 -10.85 5.76 -3.08
N LYS A 76 -9.97 5.52 -2.12
CA LYS A 76 -8.67 4.93 -2.43
C LYS A 76 -8.34 3.85 -1.42
N VAL A 77 -7.55 2.87 -1.86
CA VAL A 77 -6.99 1.85 -0.98
C VAL A 77 -5.94 2.50 -0.10
N SER A 78 -6.06 2.32 1.19
CA SER A 78 -5.14 2.90 2.17
C SER A 78 -4.60 1.80 3.08
N PHE A 79 -3.43 2.04 3.63
CA PHE A 79 -2.76 1.11 4.54
C PHE A 79 -2.44 1.83 5.84
N THR A 80 -2.76 1.19 6.96
CA THR A 80 -2.35 1.66 8.29
C THR A 80 -1.48 0.60 8.93
N PRO A 81 -0.20 0.90 9.19
CA PRO A 81 0.68 -0.07 9.83
C PRO A 81 0.33 -0.25 11.30
N TYR A 82 0.56 -1.46 11.80
CA TYR A 82 0.48 -1.70 13.23
C TYR A 82 1.76 -1.24 13.91
N ARG A 83 1.66 -1.04 15.21
CA ARG A 83 2.75 -0.47 16.00
C ARG A 83 4.07 -1.23 15.86
N ASN A 84 4.02 -2.53 15.72
CA ASN A 84 5.22 -3.37 15.67
C ASN A 84 6.08 -3.17 14.41
N ILE A 85 5.55 -2.54 13.36
CA ILE A 85 6.34 -2.21 12.18
C ILE A 85 6.62 -0.71 12.05
N MET A 86 6.18 0.07 13.04
CA MET A 86 6.52 1.49 13.12
C MET A 86 7.91 1.65 13.71
N ILE A 87 8.64 2.65 13.22
CA ILE A 87 9.98 2.94 13.73
C ILE A 87 9.91 4.15 14.64
N PHE A 88 10.17 3.93 15.92
CA PHE A 88 10.25 4.99 16.92
C PHE A 88 11.73 5.23 17.22
N SER A 89 12.32 6.22 16.58
CA SER A 89 13.75 6.46 16.70
C SER A 89 14.05 7.64 17.57
N ASP A 90 14.90 7.47 18.55
CA ASP A 90 15.32 8.55 19.46
C ASP A 90 16.02 9.68 18.71
N LYS A 91 16.70 9.34 17.62
CA LYS A 91 17.38 10.37 16.82
C LYS A 91 16.42 11.34 16.17
N TYR A 92 15.16 10.96 16.01
CA TYR A 92 14.14 11.86 15.46
C TYR A 92 13.37 12.59 16.53
N ARG A 93 13.55 12.21 17.79
CA ARG A 93 12.84 12.81 18.91
C ARG A 93 13.66 13.84 19.65
N SER A 94 14.93 13.74 19.59
CA SER A 94 15.84 14.62 20.30
C SER A 94 16.25 15.83 19.47
#